data_f24e2138e76a63f88670d763137552a3
#
_entry.id   f24e2138e76a63f88670d763137552a3
#
_cell.length_a   1.000
_cell.length_b   1.000
_cell.length_c   1.000
_cell.angle_alpha   90.00
_cell.angle_beta   90.00
_cell.angle_gamma   90.00
#
_symmetry.space_group_name_H-M   'P 1'
#
loop_
_entity.id
_entity.type
_entity.pdbx_description
1 polymer ?
#
loop_
_entity_poly.entity_id
_entity_poly.type
_entity_poly.pdbx_seq_one_letter_code
_entity_poly.pdbx_strand_id
1 'polypeptide(L)'
;MTSPTPAQRANILWFLPTHGDGRYLGTPIGGRASSPAYLRQIAQAADELGYFGVLLPTGRSCEDSWIVASSLAHLTEQLRFLVAVRPGLQSPTVAARMTATLDRTLQGRLLINVVTGGDPVENKGDGVFLPHDERYAVTHEFLTVYKQLLCGETVNF
;
A
#
# COMPACT_ATOMS: atom_id res chain seq x y z
N MET A 1 44.27 4.29 -7.18
CA MET A 1 43.44 3.19 -6.62
C MET A 1 42.05 3.77 -6.37
N THR A 2 41.11 3.45 -7.23
CA THR A 2 39.71 3.89 -7.09
C THR A 2 39.06 2.97 -6.05
N SER A 3 38.58 3.56 -4.95
CA SER A 3 37.79 2.81 -3.95
C SER A 3 36.57 2.18 -4.62
N PRO A 4 36.24 0.93 -4.34
CA PRO A 4 35.06 0.29 -4.92
C PRO A 4 33.82 1.07 -4.48
N THR A 5 32.96 1.40 -5.44
CA THR A 5 31.64 1.98 -5.17
C THR A 5 30.89 1.04 -4.23
N PRO A 6 30.33 1.52 -3.11
CA PRO A 6 29.60 0.63 -2.20
C PRO A 6 28.46 -0.04 -2.98
N ALA A 7 28.38 -1.35 -2.86
CA ALA A 7 27.34 -2.15 -3.49
C ALA A 7 25.96 -1.60 -3.05
N GLN A 8 25.17 -1.15 -4.02
CA GLN A 8 23.83 -0.64 -3.76
C GLN A 8 22.97 -1.80 -3.27
N ARG A 9 22.58 -1.78 -1.99
CA ARG A 9 21.72 -2.83 -1.43
C ARG A 9 20.31 -2.69 -2.00
N ALA A 10 19.76 -3.78 -2.50
CA ALA A 10 18.37 -3.82 -2.94
C ALA A 10 17.44 -3.74 -1.72
N ASN A 11 16.39 -2.93 -1.80
CA ASN A 11 15.31 -2.91 -0.82
C ASN A 11 14.32 -4.02 -1.18
N ILE A 12 14.17 -5.00 -0.30
CA ILE A 12 13.28 -6.15 -0.51
C ILE A 12 12.03 -5.93 0.32
N LEU A 13 10.86 -5.98 -0.35
CA LEU A 13 9.57 -5.96 0.31
C LEU A 13 8.94 -7.35 0.22
N TRP A 14 8.27 -7.77 1.31
CA TRP A 14 7.45 -8.97 1.30
C TRP A 14 6.01 -8.60 0.98
N PHE A 15 5.25 -9.56 0.45
CA PHE A 15 3.83 -9.38 0.20
C PHE A 15 3.03 -9.75 1.46
N LEU A 16 2.22 -8.83 1.99
CA LEU A 16 1.32 -9.14 3.10
C LEU A 16 0.02 -9.75 2.54
N PRO A 17 -0.32 -10.99 2.90
CA PRO A 17 -1.41 -11.73 2.25
C PRO A 17 -2.80 -11.31 2.76
N THR A 18 -3.21 -10.08 2.46
CA THR A 18 -4.50 -9.52 2.90
C THR A 18 -5.72 -10.15 2.23
N HIS A 19 -5.53 -10.98 1.22
CA HIS A 19 -6.57 -11.82 0.61
C HIS A 19 -6.47 -13.29 1.04
N GLY A 20 -5.59 -13.59 1.99
CA GLY A 20 -5.17 -14.95 2.33
C GLY A 20 -4.01 -15.44 1.45
N ASP A 21 -3.50 -16.60 1.76
CA ASP A 21 -2.49 -17.27 0.93
C ASP A 21 -2.86 -18.73 0.67
N GLY A 22 -2.28 -19.31 -0.37
CA GLY A 22 -2.42 -20.71 -0.72
C GLY A 22 -1.06 -21.39 -0.79
N ARG A 23 -1.04 -22.69 -0.61
CA ARG A 23 0.18 -23.50 -0.79
C ARG A 23 0.77 -23.38 -2.19
N TYR A 24 -0.08 -23.15 -3.18
CA TYR A 24 0.30 -22.98 -4.57
C TYR A 24 -0.28 -21.67 -5.09
N LEU A 25 0.56 -20.86 -5.73
CA LEU A 25 0.17 -19.58 -6.26
C LEU A 25 -1.02 -19.70 -7.23
N GLY A 26 -2.04 -18.87 -7.02
CA GLY A 26 -3.24 -18.85 -7.85
C GLY A 26 -4.24 -19.99 -7.60
N THR A 27 -4.06 -20.79 -6.53
CA THR A 27 -5.00 -21.85 -6.16
C THR A 27 -5.49 -21.69 -4.72
N PRO A 28 -6.72 -22.15 -4.38
CA PRO A 28 -7.23 -22.15 -3.01
C PRO A 28 -6.71 -23.35 -2.18
N ILE A 29 -5.91 -24.24 -2.76
CA ILE A 29 -5.46 -25.48 -2.12
C ILE A 29 -4.53 -25.16 -0.95
N GLY A 30 -4.91 -25.61 0.26
CA GLY A 30 -4.15 -25.38 1.48
C GLY A 30 -4.09 -23.90 1.89
N GLY A 31 -5.06 -23.10 1.41
CA GLY A 31 -5.14 -21.68 1.67
C GLY A 31 -5.36 -21.36 3.15
N ARG A 32 -4.77 -20.25 3.58
CA ARG A 32 -4.99 -19.63 4.88
C ARG A 32 -5.82 -18.39 4.70
N ALA A 33 -6.83 -18.22 5.53
CA ALA A 33 -7.60 -16.98 5.57
C ALA A 33 -6.72 -15.83 6.10
N SER A 34 -6.95 -14.62 5.60
CA SER A 34 -6.38 -13.41 6.16
C SER A 34 -7.01 -13.14 7.53
N SER A 35 -6.42 -13.67 8.58
CA SER A 35 -6.81 -13.32 9.94
C SER A 35 -5.87 -12.27 10.54
N PRO A 36 -6.34 -11.41 11.46
CA PRO A 36 -5.47 -10.44 12.11
C PRO A 36 -4.25 -11.08 12.78
N ALA A 37 -4.41 -12.28 13.35
CA ALA A 37 -3.32 -13.03 13.96
C ALA A 37 -2.28 -13.48 12.93
N TYR A 38 -2.73 -13.94 11.76
CA TYR A 38 -1.83 -14.37 10.69
C TYR A 38 -1.10 -13.18 10.06
N LEU A 39 -1.79 -12.09 9.75
CA LEU A 39 -1.16 -10.88 9.22
C LEU A 39 -0.11 -10.32 10.18
N ARG A 40 -0.39 -10.35 11.49
CA ARG A 40 0.60 -9.97 12.52
C ARG A 40 1.84 -10.86 12.47
N GLN A 41 1.67 -12.17 12.41
CA GLN A 41 2.81 -13.11 12.35
C GLN A 41 3.72 -12.82 11.15
N ILE A 42 3.13 -12.58 9.97
CA ILE A 42 3.91 -12.26 8.77
C ILE A 42 4.63 -10.92 8.90
N ALA A 43 3.94 -9.89 9.41
CA ALA A 43 4.56 -8.56 9.58
C ALA A 43 5.71 -8.60 10.58
N GLN A 44 5.54 -9.25 11.73
CA GLN A 44 6.58 -9.41 12.74
C GLN A 44 7.77 -10.23 12.22
N ALA A 45 7.53 -11.33 11.52
CA ALA A 45 8.60 -12.10 10.90
C ALA A 45 9.37 -11.29 9.85
N ALA A 46 8.68 -10.50 9.03
CA ALA A 46 9.33 -9.63 8.05
C ALA A 46 10.18 -8.53 8.73
N ASP A 47 9.71 -7.96 9.84
CA ASP A 47 10.45 -6.98 10.63
C ASP A 47 11.72 -7.60 11.26
N GLU A 48 11.58 -8.73 11.94
CA GLU A 48 12.68 -9.46 12.57
C GLU A 48 13.75 -9.94 11.57
N LEU A 49 13.34 -10.35 10.37
CA LEU A 49 14.23 -10.80 9.30
C LEU A 49 14.87 -9.64 8.52
N GLY A 50 14.55 -8.38 8.85
CA GLY A 50 15.14 -7.19 8.24
C GLY A 50 14.67 -6.91 6.82
N TYR A 51 13.46 -7.30 6.45
CA TYR A 51 12.85 -6.83 5.20
C TYR A 51 12.68 -5.32 5.23
N PHE A 52 12.87 -4.67 4.08
CA PHE A 52 12.70 -3.23 3.97
C PHE A 52 11.26 -2.79 4.25
N GLY A 53 10.29 -3.62 3.90
CA GLY A 53 8.88 -3.37 4.14
C GLY A 53 7.98 -4.50 3.68
N VAL A 54 6.68 -4.26 3.81
CA VAL A 54 5.62 -5.12 3.28
C VAL A 54 4.72 -4.34 2.32
N LEU A 55 4.31 -5.00 1.23
CA LEU A 55 3.29 -4.48 0.32
C LEU A 55 1.91 -4.92 0.80
N LEU A 56 1.01 -3.95 0.96
CA LEU A 56 -0.41 -4.17 1.23
C LEU A 56 -1.20 -3.83 -0.04
N PRO A 57 -1.71 -4.84 -0.75
CA PRO A 57 -2.49 -4.63 -1.96
C PRO A 57 -3.85 -4.04 -1.65
N THR A 58 -4.52 -3.52 -2.69
CA THR A 58 -5.93 -3.15 -2.66
C THR A 58 -6.68 -3.95 -3.73
N GLY A 59 -7.89 -4.35 -3.43
CA GLY A 59 -8.75 -5.09 -4.32
C GLY A 59 -9.93 -5.68 -3.57
N ARG A 60 -10.98 -6.07 -4.29
CA ARG A 60 -12.24 -6.57 -3.72
C ARG A 60 -12.09 -7.83 -2.85
N SER A 61 -11.02 -8.58 -3.06
CA SER A 61 -10.71 -9.79 -2.28
C SER A 61 -9.72 -9.54 -1.15
N CYS A 62 -9.21 -8.31 -1.02
CA CYS A 62 -8.24 -7.93 -0.01
C CYS A 62 -8.92 -7.27 1.18
N GLU A 63 -8.35 -7.42 2.37
CA GLU A 63 -8.64 -6.52 3.48
C GLU A 63 -8.18 -5.10 3.14
N ASP A 64 -8.80 -4.09 3.74
CA ASP A 64 -8.42 -2.70 3.51
C ASP A 64 -6.98 -2.42 3.94
N SER A 65 -6.17 -1.91 3.02
CA SER A 65 -4.73 -1.73 3.21
C SER A 65 -4.38 -0.71 4.30
N TRP A 66 -5.20 0.35 4.45
CA TRP A 66 -4.99 1.39 5.47
C TRP A 66 -5.32 0.88 6.86
N ILE A 67 -6.43 0.16 6.98
CA ILE A 67 -6.86 -0.42 8.26
C ILE A 67 -5.88 -1.47 8.73
N VAL A 68 -5.44 -2.36 7.82
CA VAL A 68 -4.42 -3.37 8.15
C VAL A 68 -3.10 -2.73 8.55
N ALA A 69 -2.58 -1.76 7.79
CA ALA A 69 -1.34 -1.05 8.15
C ALA A 69 -1.45 -0.38 9.53
N SER A 70 -2.57 0.30 9.80
CA SER A 70 -2.83 0.93 11.10
C SER A 70 -2.84 -0.08 12.25
N SER A 71 -3.44 -1.25 12.04
CA SER A 71 -3.53 -2.30 13.07
C SER A 71 -2.18 -2.93 13.41
N LEU A 72 -1.22 -2.89 12.48
CA LEU A 72 0.11 -3.46 12.62
C LEU A 72 1.19 -2.44 13.04
N ALA A 73 0.86 -1.15 13.03
CA ALA A 73 1.80 -0.05 13.25
C ALA A 73 2.61 -0.17 14.55
N HIS A 74 1.97 -0.61 15.64
CA HIS A 74 2.56 -0.75 16.96
C HIS A 74 3.13 -2.13 17.25
N LEU A 75 3.06 -3.04 16.28
CA LEU A 75 3.51 -4.43 16.42
C LEU A 75 4.83 -4.69 15.69
N THR A 76 5.40 -3.66 15.06
CA THR A 76 6.66 -3.68 14.30
C THR A 76 7.48 -2.44 14.61
N GLU A 77 8.81 -2.54 14.51
CA GLU A 77 9.72 -1.46 14.87
C GLU A 77 10.34 -0.75 13.67
N GLN A 78 10.80 -1.48 12.67
CA GLN A 78 11.52 -0.95 11.51
C GLN A 78 10.82 -1.18 10.18
N LEU A 79 9.89 -2.12 10.13
CA LEU A 79 9.18 -2.51 8.92
C LEU A 79 8.39 -1.34 8.32
N ARG A 80 8.62 -1.07 7.04
CA ARG A 80 7.84 -0.10 6.27
C ARG A 80 6.59 -0.75 5.68
N PHE A 81 5.55 0.06 5.54
CA PHE A 81 4.27 -0.38 4.99
C PHE A 81 4.02 0.32 3.66
N LEU A 82 4.10 -0.40 2.55
CA LEU A 82 3.77 0.09 1.22
C LEU A 82 2.28 -0.11 0.98
N VAL A 83 1.51 0.95 1.30
CA VAL A 83 0.05 0.95 1.26
C VAL A 83 -0.44 1.29 -0.14
N ALA A 84 -1.30 0.45 -0.70
CA ALA A 84 -1.90 0.72 -2.00
C ALA A 84 -3.00 1.79 -1.90
N VAL A 85 -2.95 2.76 -2.81
CA VAL A 85 -3.92 3.84 -2.96
C VAL A 85 -4.47 3.81 -4.38
N ARG A 86 -5.79 3.81 -4.52
CA ARG A 86 -6.45 3.88 -5.82
C ARG A 86 -7.13 5.25 -5.99
N PRO A 87 -6.57 6.15 -6.82
CA PRO A 87 -7.24 7.39 -7.20
C PRO A 87 -8.62 7.13 -7.79
N GLY A 88 -9.60 7.96 -7.41
CA GLY A 88 -11.00 7.77 -7.80
C GLY A 88 -11.88 7.10 -6.74
N LEU A 89 -11.31 6.38 -5.76
CA LEU A 89 -12.08 5.83 -4.64
C LEU A 89 -12.27 6.82 -3.49
N GLN A 90 -11.37 7.78 -3.36
CA GLN A 90 -11.43 8.83 -2.34
C GLN A 90 -10.87 10.13 -2.88
N SER A 91 -11.24 11.24 -2.28
CA SER A 91 -10.68 12.54 -2.66
C SER A 91 -9.20 12.65 -2.27
N PRO A 92 -8.40 13.43 -3.02
CA PRO A 92 -6.99 13.63 -2.68
C PRO A 92 -6.80 14.26 -1.31
N THR A 93 -7.76 15.10 -0.85
CA THR A 93 -7.74 15.73 0.47
C THR A 93 -7.89 14.70 1.59
N VAL A 94 -8.81 13.75 1.43
CA VAL A 94 -8.99 12.65 2.41
C VAL A 94 -7.74 11.77 2.41
N ALA A 95 -7.23 11.39 1.23
CA ALA A 95 -6.04 10.56 1.12
C ALA A 95 -4.81 11.23 1.75
N ALA A 96 -4.58 12.53 1.51
CA ALA A 96 -3.47 13.27 2.11
C ALA A 96 -3.56 13.30 3.64
N ARG A 97 -4.77 13.50 4.20
CA ARG A 97 -4.98 13.47 5.65
C ARG A 97 -4.74 12.07 6.23
N MET A 98 -5.21 11.02 5.57
CA MET A 98 -4.95 9.63 5.99
C MET A 98 -3.46 9.32 5.95
N THR A 99 -2.77 9.70 4.88
CA THR A 99 -1.32 9.55 4.73
C THR A 99 -0.57 10.25 5.87
N ALA A 100 -0.82 11.52 6.09
CA ALA A 100 -0.14 12.27 7.15
C ALA A 100 -0.41 11.71 8.56
N THR A 101 -1.61 11.16 8.79
CA THR A 101 -1.94 10.54 10.06
C THR A 101 -1.23 9.20 10.23
N LEU A 102 -1.30 8.34 9.23
CA LEU A 102 -0.70 7.01 9.30
C LEU A 102 0.82 7.09 9.32
N ASP A 103 1.44 8.03 8.57
CA ASP A 103 2.88 8.21 8.59
C ASP A 103 3.39 8.65 9.97
N ARG A 104 2.68 9.55 10.66
CA ARG A 104 3.00 9.89 12.06
C ARG A 104 2.86 8.69 12.99
N THR A 105 1.82 7.88 12.83
CA THR A 105 1.60 6.67 13.61
C THR A 105 2.70 5.64 13.37
N LEU A 106 3.16 5.52 12.14
CA LEU A 106 4.26 4.65 11.70
C LEU A 106 5.64 5.28 11.90
N GLN A 107 5.74 6.52 12.42
CA GLN A 107 7.01 7.21 12.65
C GLN A 107 7.89 7.29 11.39
N GLY A 108 7.31 7.67 10.25
CA GLY A 108 7.99 7.82 8.97
C GLY A 108 8.23 6.52 8.20
N ARG A 109 7.51 5.45 8.54
CA ARG A 109 7.64 4.13 7.88
C ARG A 109 6.58 3.86 6.82
N LEU A 110 5.75 4.85 6.48
CA LEU A 110 4.74 4.73 5.43
C LEU A 110 5.36 4.91 4.04
N LEU A 111 4.97 4.06 3.14
CA LEU A 111 5.21 4.17 1.70
C LEU A 111 3.87 4.09 0.98
N ILE A 112 3.74 4.80 -0.13
CA ILE A 112 2.50 4.83 -0.91
C ILE A 112 2.73 4.19 -2.28
N ASN A 113 1.87 3.21 -2.61
CA ASN A 113 1.79 2.56 -3.91
C ASN A 113 0.53 3.03 -4.64
N VAL A 114 0.69 3.84 -5.68
CA VAL A 114 -0.43 4.35 -6.46
C VAL A 114 -0.80 3.35 -7.55
N VAL A 115 -2.06 2.88 -7.52
CA VAL A 115 -2.57 1.89 -8.48
C VAL A 115 -3.85 2.40 -9.15
N THR A 116 -3.93 2.28 -10.48
CA THR A 116 -5.09 2.76 -11.25
C THR A 116 -6.21 1.71 -11.37
N GLY A 117 -5.95 0.49 -10.90
CA GLY A 117 -6.84 -0.66 -11.07
C GLY A 117 -6.73 -1.29 -12.46
N GLY A 118 -6.56 -2.61 -12.52
CA GLY A 118 -6.40 -3.37 -13.77
C GLY A 118 -7.65 -4.16 -14.18
N ASP A 119 -8.43 -4.63 -13.21
CA ASP A 119 -9.59 -5.47 -13.45
C ASP A 119 -10.86 -4.61 -13.63
N PRO A 120 -11.52 -4.66 -14.81
CA PRO A 120 -12.74 -3.87 -15.05
C PRO A 120 -13.92 -4.25 -14.15
N VAL A 121 -14.02 -5.52 -13.73
CA VAL A 121 -15.11 -5.99 -12.87
C VAL A 121 -14.90 -5.44 -11.45
N GLU A 122 -13.69 -5.49 -10.97
CA GLU A 122 -13.31 -4.92 -9.68
C GLU A 122 -13.52 -3.40 -9.66
N ASN A 123 -13.04 -2.69 -10.68
CA ASN A 123 -13.21 -1.25 -10.76
C ASN A 123 -14.68 -0.83 -10.73
N LYS A 124 -15.55 -1.54 -11.46
CA LYS A 124 -17.00 -1.30 -11.44
C LYS A 124 -17.61 -1.60 -10.06
N GLY A 125 -17.15 -2.66 -9.40
CA GLY A 125 -17.56 -3.00 -8.03
C GLY A 125 -17.21 -1.90 -7.02
N ASP A 126 -16.09 -1.23 -7.23
CA ASP A 126 -15.62 -0.11 -6.43
C ASP A 126 -16.20 1.26 -6.87
N GLY A 127 -17.10 1.28 -7.85
CA GLY A 127 -17.73 2.51 -8.34
C GLY A 127 -16.91 3.28 -9.39
N VAL A 128 -15.84 2.69 -9.92
CA VAL A 128 -15.01 3.30 -10.97
C VAL A 128 -15.41 2.75 -12.33
N PHE A 129 -16.11 3.58 -13.12
CA PHE A 129 -16.66 3.21 -14.43
C PHE A 129 -15.85 3.79 -15.61
N LEU A 130 -14.76 4.48 -15.32
CA LEU A 130 -13.92 5.14 -16.30
C LEU A 130 -13.12 4.13 -17.14
N PRO A 131 -12.94 4.37 -18.45
CA PRO A 131 -12.04 3.61 -19.30
C PRO A 131 -10.60 3.78 -18.86
N HIS A 132 -9.70 2.93 -19.38
CA HIS A 132 -8.31 2.85 -18.97
C HIS A 132 -7.60 4.21 -18.98
N ASP A 133 -7.64 4.94 -20.08
CA ASP A 133 -6.88 6.18 -20.23
C ASP A 133 -7.42 7.31 -19.35
N GLU A 134 -8.73 7.37 -19.17
CA GLU A 134 -9.36 8.35 -18.27
C GLU A 134 -8.99 8.11 -16.80
N ARG A 135 -8.78 6.85 -16.40
CA ARG A 135 -8.28 6.55 -15.04
C ARG A 135 -6.88 7.11 -14.80
N TYR A 136 -6.03 7.15 -15.83
CA TYR A 136 -4.72 7.80 -15.72
C TYR A 136 -4.81 9.31 -15.64
N ALA A 137 -5.76 9.93 -16.36
CA ALA A 137 -6.04 11.36 -16.24
C ALA A 137 -6.48 11.70 -14.80
N VAL A 138 -7.46 10.97 -14.24
CA VAL A 138 -7.89 11.13 -12.85
C VAL A 138 -6.72 10.91 -11.86
N THR A 139 -5.87 9.93 -12.13
CA THR A 139 -4.69 9.68 -11.28
C THR A 139 -3.70 10.85 -11.33
N HIS A 140 -3.51 11.46 -12.48
CA HIS A 140 -2.65 12.64 -12.63
C HIS A 140 -3.18 13.83 -11.82
N GLU A 141 -4.46 14.15 -11.96
CA GLU A 141 -5.11 15.20 -11.19
C GLU A 141 -5.05 14.94 -9.69
N PHE A 142 -5.42 13.73 -9.29
CA PHE A 142 -5.33 13.30 -7.91
C PHE A 142 -3.92 13.52 -7.32
N LEU A 143 -2.88 13.06 -8.01
CA LEU A 143 -1.51 13.17 -7.54
C LEU A 143 -1.01 14.62 -7.51
N THR A 144 -1.49 15.46 -8.41
CA THR A 144 -1.16 16.90 -8.43
C THR A 144 -1.64 17.56 -7.13
N VAL A 145 -2.92 17.39 -6.80
CA VAL A 145 -3.50 17.94 -5.57
C VAL A 145 -2.91 17.29 -4.32
N TYR A 146 -2.82 15.94 -4.33
CA TYR A 146 -2.33 15.16 -3.20
C TYR A 146 -0.91 15.56 -2.76
N LYS A 147 0.02 15.74 -3.70
CA LYS A 147 1.40 16.11 -3.40
C LYS A 147 1.49 17.53 -2.80
N GLN A 148 0.75 18.48 -3.34
CA GLN A 148 0.73 19.85 -2.83
C GLN A 148 0.19 19.90 -1.40
N LEU A 149 -0.88 19.14 -1.12
CA LEU A 149 -1.44 19.03 0.24
C LEU A 149 -0.46 18.42 1.23
N LEU A 150 0.32 17.43 0.83
CA LEU A 150 1.36 16.83 1.69
C LEU A 150 2.52 17.79 1.95
N CYS A 151 2.78 18.74 1.06
CA CYS A 151 3.73 19.84 1.26
C CYS A 151 3.16 20.98 2.13
N GLY A 152 1.90 20.89 2.56
CA GLY A 152 1.24 21.92 3.39
C GLY A 152 0.71 23.13 2.58
N GLU A 153 0.58 22.98 1.27
CA GLU A 153 0.07 24.02 0.40
C GLU A 153 -1.45 24.14 0.45
N THR A 154 -1.97 25.35 0.25
CA THR A 154 -3.40 25.54 -0.05
C THR A 154 -3.62 25.36 -1.54
N VAL A 155 -4.46 24.42 -1.91
CA VAL A 155 -4.71 24.05 -3.30
C VAL A 155 -6.05 24.60 -3.77
N ASN A 156 -6.04 25.33 -4.87
CA ASN A 156 -7.22 25.71 -5.63
C ASN A 156 -7.17 24.97 -6.98
N PHE A 157 -8.06 23.99 -7.15
CA PHE A 157 -8.04 23.08 -8.30
C PHE A 157 -9.44 22.97 -8.94
#